data_3d990c776de2494d07374ad8d9ec064d
#
_entry.id   3d990c776de2494d07374ad8d9ec064d
#
_cell.length_a   1.000
_cell.length_b   1.000
_cell.length_c   1.000
_cell.angle_alpha   90.00
_cell.angle_beta   90.00
_cell.angle_gamma   90.00
#
_symmetry.space_group_name_H-M   'P 1'
#
loop_
_entity.id
_entity.type
_entity.pdbx_description
1 polymer ?
#
loop_
_entity_poly.entity_id
_entity_poly.type
_entity_poly.pdbx_seq_one_letter_code
_entity_poly.pdbx_strand_id
1 'polypeptide(L)'
;LFDTEKNIIRIDMSEYMEKHSVSRLVGAPPGYVGYDEGGQLTEAVRRKPYSVILFDEIEKAHPDVFNILLQVLDDGRITDSQGRVVDFKNTVIIMTSNAGANAIISPKKLGFGAKEDAKADYERMKAGVMEEVKRIFKPEFLNRIDDMIVFHTLKEEHLKKRTQMLYMWYWLFWGHISFFSHMCRRLTICLSCGLL
;
A
#
# COMPACT_ATOMS: atom_id res chain seq x y z
N LEU A 1 -8.27 6.51 -17.92
CA LEU A 1 -9.07 7.12 -16.86
C LEU A 1 -8.26 8.18 -16.08
N PHE A 2 -6.97 7.97 -15.82
CA PHE A 2 -6.12 8.88 -15.07
C PHE A 2 -4.89 9.20 -15.92
N ASP A 3 -4.93 10.30 -16.68
CA ASP A 3 -3.94 10.63 -17.73
C ASP A 3 -2.51 10.87 -17.22
N THR A 4 -2.31 11.06 -15.92
CA THR A 4 -0.99 11.36 -15.37
C THR A 4 -0.77 10.73 -13.99
N GLU A 5 0.48 10.36 -13.68
CA GLU A 5 0.93 9.92 -12.35
C GLU A 5 0.64 10.96 -11.24
N LYS A 6 0.47 12.23 -11.62
CA LYS A 6 0.14 13.32 -10.70
C LYS A 6 -1.25 13.21 -10.07
N ASN A 7 -2.10 12.31 -10.58
CA ASN A 7 -3.44 12.05 -10.03
C ASN A 7 -3.44 10.93 -8.99
N ILE A 8 -2.27 10.45 -8.57
CA ILE A 8 -2.13 9.52 -7.44
C ILE A 8 -1.90 10.34 -6.15
N ILE A 9 -2.76 10.11 -5.17
CA ILE A 9 -2.65 10.64 -3.81
C ILE A 9 -2.15 9.50 -2.94
N ARG A 10 -0.89 9.55 -2.51
CA ARG A 10 -0.31 8.52 -1.64
C ARG A 10 -0.29 9.01 -0.20
N ILE A 11 -0.79 8.18 0.70
CA ILE A 11 -0.84 8.43 2.15
C ILE A 11 -0.27 7.21 2.85
N ASP A 12 0.82 7.40 3.60
CA ASP A 12 1.45 6.38 4.41
C ASP A 12 0.77 6.32 5.78
N MET A 13 0.15 5.18 6.11
CA MET A 13 -0.59 5.00 7.35
C MET A 13 0.29 4.89 8.59
N SER A 14 1.60 4.69 8.44
CA SER A 14 2.54 4.77 9.56
C SER A 14 2.60 6.17 10.19
N GLU A 15 2.23 7.23 9.47
CA GLU A 15 2.11 8.58 10.02
C GLU A 15 0.81 8.80 10.81
N TYR A 16 -0.15 7.86 10.73
CA TYR A 16 -1.50 7.95 11.30
C TYR A 16 -1.78 6.88 12.36
N MET A 17 -0.74 6.46 13.08
CA MET A 17 -0.82 5.47 14.16
C MET A 17 -1.49 6.04 15.41
N GLU A 18 -1.42 7.34 15.62
CA GLU A 18 -1.91 8.00 16.82
C GLU A 18 -3.22 8.76 16.55
N LYS A 19 -4.08 8.81 17.57
CA LYS A 19 -5.41 9.43 17.46
C LYS A 19 -5.36 10.89 16.99
N HIS A 20 -4.41 11.66 17.45
CA HIS A 20 -4.28 13.06 17.05
C HIS A 20 -3.86 13.23 15.59
N SER A 21 -3.19 12.26 15.00
CA SER A 21 -2.80 12.28 13.59
C SER A 21 -4.00 12.13 12.65
N VAL A 22 -5.07 11.46 13.13
CA VAL A 22 -6.26 11.18 12.31
C VAL A 22 -6.96 12.47 11.87
N SER A 23 -6.97 13.50 12.72
CA SER A 23 -7.53 14.80 12.38
C SER A 23 -6.81 15.47 11.19
N ARG A 24 -5.56 15.12 10.91
CA ARG A 24 -4.84 15.63 9.74
C ARG A 24 -5.41 15.09 8.41
N LEU A 25 -6.12 13.95 8.42
CA LEU A 25 -6.75 13.41 7.21
C LEU A 25 -7.97 14.23 6.79
N VAL A 26 -8.82 14.58 7.75
CA VAL A 26 -10.13 15.21 7.50
C VAL A 26 -10.13 16.71 7.85
N GLY A 27 -9.15 17.14 8.62
CA GLY A 27 -8.98 18.48 9.14
C GLY A 27 -9.16 18.54 10.67
N ALA A 28 -8.50 19.51 11.30
CA ALA A 28 -8.60 19.75 12.72
C ALA A 28 -9.93 20.45 13.06
N PRO A 29 -10.55 20.15 14.21
CA PRO A 29 -11.75 20.85 14.68
C PRO A 29 -11.49 22.33 14.91
N PRO A 30 -12.55 23.19 14.91
CA PRO A 30 -12.40 24.60 15.22
C PRO A 30 -11.68 24.82 16.56
N GLY A 31 -10.73 25.77 16.57
CA GLY A 31 -9.94 26.09 17.76
C GLY A 31 -8.67 25.25 17.96
N TYR A 32 -8.42 24.25 17.12
CA TYR A 32 -7.17 23.49 17.14
C TYR A 32 -6.18 23.99 16.08
N VAL A 33 -4.89 23.81 16.34
CA VAL A 33 -3.81 24.14 15.39
C VAL A 33 -3.99 23.32 14.12
N GLY A 34 -3.90 23.99 12.95
CA GLY A 34 -4.09 23.36 11.63
C GLY A 34 -5.54 23.37 11.12
N TYR A 35 -6.49 24.02 11.79
CA TYR A 35 -7.87 24.15 11.31
C TYR A 35 -7.96 24.80 9.92
N ASP A 36 -7.19 25.87 9.69
CA ASP A 36 -7.20 26.61 8.42
C ASP A 36 -6.55 25.84 7.25
N GLU A 37 -5.70 24.87 7.54
CA GLU A 37 -4.99 24.07 6.53
C GLU A 37 -5.91 23.03 5.85
N GLY A 38 -7.02 22.68 6.50
CA GLY A 38 -7.93 21.61 6.04
C GLY A 38 -7.31 20.21 6.22
N GLY A 39 -8.06 19.18 5.83
CA GLY A 39 -7.58 17.81 5.89
C GLY A 39 -6.74 17.42 4.67
N GLN A 40 -5.66 16.70 4.89
CA GLN A 40 -4.74 16.30 3.82
C GLN A 40 -5.46 15.47 2.75
N LEU A 41 -6.28 14.48 3.16
CA LEU A 41 -7.06 13.65 2.26
C LEU A 41 -8.19 14.45 1.59
N THR A 42 -8.97 15.17 2.38
CA THR A 42 -10.16 15.91 1.89
C THR A 42 -9.77 17.03 0.94
N GLU A 43 -8.71 17.78 1.23
CA GLU A 43 -8.21 18.84 0.33
C GLU A 43 -7.62 18.27 -0.96
N ALA A 44 -6.88 17.15 -0.89
CA ALA A 44 -6.30 16.51 -2.06
C ALA A 44 -7.39 16.04 -3.03
N VAL A 45 -8.42 15.35 -2.52
CA VAL A 45 -9.55 14.85 -3.33
C VAL A 45 -10.41 16.01 -3.85
N ARG A 46 -10.67 17.05 -3.05
CA ARG A 46 -11.40 18.23 -3.49
C ARG A 46 -10.73 18.93 -4.66
N ARG A 47 -9.39 19.00 -4.66
CA ARG A 47 -8.61 19.57 -5.77
C ARG A 47 -8.54 18.67 -7.00
N LYS A 48 -8.60 17.35 -6.78
CA LYS A 48 -8.50 16.34 -7.84
C LYS A 48 -9.58 15.28 -7.66
N PRO A 49 -10.82 15.57 -8.08
CA PRO A 49 -11.95 14.64 -7.89
C PRO A 49 -11.77 13.29 -8.60
N TYR A 50 -11.03 13.27 -9.71
CA TYR A 50 -10.66 12.05 -10.45
C TYR A 50 -9.23 11.68 -10.08
N SER A 51 -9.08 10.83 -9.07
CA SER A 51 -7.77 10.44 -8.55
C SER A 51 -7.75 9.00 -8.06
N VAL A 52 -6.55 8.45 -7.95
CA VAL A 52 -6.28 7.19 -7.26
C VAL A 52 -5.73 7.54 -5.89
N ILE A 53 -6.35 7.01 -4.85
CA ILE A 53 -5.91 7.19 -3.46
C ILE A 53 -5.24 5.89 -3.03
N LEU A 54 -3.96 5.96 -2.69
CA LEU A 54 -3.18 4.83 -2.20
C LEU A 54 -2.92 5.01 -0.70
N PHE A 55 -3.54 4.14 0.11
CA PHE A 55 -3.22 4.00 1.53
C PHE A 55 -2.18 2.90 1.69
N ASP A 56 -0.96 3.30 2.07
CA ASP A 56 0.14 2.36 2.26
C ASP A 56 0.20 1.90 3.72
N GLU A 57 0.46 0.60 3.96
CA GLU A 57 0.56 -0.03 5.29
C GLU A 57 -0.68 0.21 6.17
N ILE A 58 -1.87 -0.06 5.61
CA ILE A 58 -3.15 0.22 6.27
C ILE A 58 -3.31 -0.45 7.64
N GLU A 59 -2.63 -1.57 7.90
CA GLU A 59 -2.65 -2.26 9.19
C GLU A 59 -2.05 -1.46 10.33
N LYS A 60 -1.23 -0.43 10.03
CA LYS A 60 -0.63 0.45 11.05
C LYS A 60 -1.54 1.60 11.47
N ALA A 61 -2.61 1.83 10.72
CA ALA A 61 -3.51 2.96 10.96
C ALA A 61 -4.22 2.86 12.32
N HIS A 62 -4.43 4.02 12.96
CA HIS A 62 -5.28 4.10 14.15
C HIS A 62 -6.71 3.63 13.84
N PRO A 63 -7.42 2.98 14.77
CA PRO A 63 -8.80 2.52 14.56
C PRO A 63 -9.78 3.58 14.03
N ASP A 64 -9.61 4.84 14.38
CA ASP A 64 -10.47 5.93 13.91
C ASP A 64 -10.31 6.20 12.40
N VAL A 65 -9.18 5.84 11.79
CA VAL A 65 -8.99 5.91 10.32
C VAL A 65 -9.97 4.97 9.62
N PHE A 66 -10.16 3.76 10.16
CA PHE A 66 -11.12 2.80 9.60
C PHE A 66 -12.55 3.32 9.64
N ASN A 67 -12.93 4.08 10.68
CA ASN A 67 -14.25 4.70 10.75
C ASN A 67 -14.43 5.74 9.64
N ILE A 68 -13.40 6.52 9.34
CA ILE A 68 -13.39 7.47 8.22
C ILE A 68 -13.51 6.73 6.89
N LEU A 69 -12.71 5.67 6.71
CA LEU A 69 -12.74 4.87 5.47
C LEU A 69 -14.09 4.18 5.27
N LEU A 70 -14.71 3.65 6.34
CA LEU A 70 -16.04 3.08 6.25
C LEU A 70 -17.06 4.11 5.74
N GLN A 71 -17.02 5.34 6.24
CA GLN A 71 -17.90 6.41 5.75
C GLN A 71 -17.67 6.71 4.27
N VAL A 72 -16.40 6.74 3.85
CA VAL A 72 -16.06 6.95 2.43
C VAL A 72 -16.56 5.80 1.55
N LEU A 73 -16.37 4.54 2.00
CA LEU A 73 -16.75 3.35 1.23
C LEU A 73 -18.28 3.17 1.17
N ASP A 74 -19.01 3.56 2.22
CA ASP A 74 -20.47 3.43 2.29
C ASP A 74 -21.20 4.56 1.57
N ASP A 75 -20.85 5.81 1.90
CA ASP A 75 -21.56 7.00 1.42
C ASP A 75 -20.93 7.61 0.16
N GLY A 76 -19.69 7.23 -0.17
CA GLY A 76 -18.91 7.85 -1.26
C GLY A 76 -18.59 9.32 -1.00
N ARG A 77 -18.72 9.79 0.24
CA ARG A 77 -18.47 11.20 0.61
C ARG A 77 -18.09 11.31 2.08
N ILE A 78 -17.40 12.39 2.42
CA ILE A 78 -17.07 12.73 3.81
C ILE A 78 -17.23 14.23 4.03
N THR A 79 -17.63 14.62 5.24
CA THR A 79 -17.67 16.03 5.64
C THR A 79 -16.36 16.37 6.34
N ASP A 80 -15.66 17.39 5.85
CA ASP A 80 -14.42 17.85 6.47
C ASP A 80 -14.70 18.68 7.75
N SER A 81 -13.64 19.06 8.45
CA SER A 81 -13.73 19.86 9.68
C SER A 81 -14.32 21.25 9.47
N GLN A 82 -14.36 21.75 8.24
CA GLN A 82 -14.94 23.05 7.88
C GLN A 82 -16.41 22.92 7.43
N GLY A 83 -17.01 21.73 7.54
CA GLY A 83 -18.40 21.47 7.16
C GLY A 83 -18.61 21.29 5.65
N ARG A 84 -17.54 21.19 4.85
CA ARG A 84 -17.63 20.98 3.40
C ARG A 84 -17.75 19.50 3.10
N VAL A 85 -18.65 19.13 2.20
CA VAL A 85 -18.81 17.76 1.72
C VAL A 85 -17.83 17.50 0.58
N VAL A 86 -17.01 16.49 0.72
CA VAL A 86 -16.05 16.03 -0.30
C VAL A 86 -16.53 14.72 -0.89
N ASP A 87 -16.65 14.67 -2.21
CA ASP A 87 -17.15 13.53 -2.98
C ASP A 87 -15.99 12.61 -3.43
N PHE A 88 -16.09 11.32 -3.11
CA PHE A 88 -15.13 10.27 -3.44
C PHE A 88 -15.61 9.30 -4.52
N LYS A 89 -16.83 9.50 -5.07
CA LYS A 89 -17.43 8.56 -6.03
C LYS A 89 -16.62 8.37 -7.31
N ASN A 90 -15.80 9.35 -7.67
CA ASN A 90 -14.95 9.31 -8.85
C ASN A 90 -13.49 8.96 -8.51
N THR A 91 -13.22 8.44 -7.32
CA THR A 91 -11.90 8.01 -6.89
C THR A 91 -11.77 6.50 -6.89
N VAL A 92 -10.57 5.99 -7.16
CA VAL A 92 -10.23 4.58 -6.93
C VAL A 92 -9.38 4.51 -5.66
N ILE A 93 -9.83 3.71 -4.70
CA ILE A 93 -9.12 3.52 -3.43
C ILE A 93 -8.33 2.22 -3.49
N ILE A 94 -7.03 2.31 -3.29
CA ILE A 94 -6.11 1.18 -3.20
C ILE A 94 -5.50 1.18 -1.80
N MET A 95 -5.51 0.02 -1.16
CA MET A 95 -4.91 -0.17 0.15
C MET A 95 -3.85 -1.26 0.06
N THR A 96 -2.65 -1.01 0.58
CA THR A 96 -1.61 -2.03 0.70
C THR A 96 -1.48 -2.46 2.15
N SER A 97 -1.15 -3.72 2.37
CA SER A 97 -0.92 -4.27 3.70
C SER A 97 0.14 -5.37 3.67
N ASN A 98 0.94 -5.44 4.70
CA ASN A 98 1.87 -6.53 4.97
C ASN A 98 1.26 -7.60 5.89
N ALA A 99 -0.05 -7.54 6.14
CA ALA A 99 -0.78 -8.53 6.92
C ALA A 99 -0.61 -9.93 6.29
N GLY A 100 -0.27 -10.92 7.12
CA GLY A 100 -0.07 -12.29 6.66
C GLY A 100 1.30 -12.59 6.05
N ALA A 101 2.27 -11.67 6.06
CA ALA A 101 3.62 -11.91 5.57
C ALA A 101 4.25 -13.17 6.22
N ASN A 102 4.01 -13.41 7.50
CA ASN A 102 4.49 -14.60 8.21
C ASN A 102 3.85 -15.90 7.70
N ALA A 103 2.61 -15.87 7.23
CA ALA A 103 1.93 -17.02 6.64
C ALA A 103 2.53 -17.39 5.27
N ILE A 104 3.08 -16.42 4.56
CA ILE A 104 3.76 -16.61 3.28
C ILE A 104 5.16 -17.21 3.48
N ILE A 105 5.90 -16.77 4.51
CA ILE A 105 7.29 -17.17 4.76
C ILE A 105 7.38 -18.59 5.34
N SER A 106 6.37 -19.03 6.08
CA SER A 106 6.36 -20.33 6.75
C SER A 106 5.20 -21.22 6.27
N PRO A 107 5.20 -21.70 5.03
CA PRO A 107 4.23 -22.72 4.64
C PRO A 107 4.52 -23.94 5.51
N LYS A 108 3.58 -24.32 6.39
CA LYS A 108 3.64 -25.57 7.13
C LYS A 108 3.67 -26.74 6.14
N LYS A 109 4.87 -27.20 5.79
CA LYS A 109 5.07 -28.43 5.02
C LYS A 109 4.65 -29.59 5.91
N LEU A 110 3.38 -29.95 5.88
CA LEU A 110 2.84 -31.16 6.47
C LEU A 110 2.82 -32.24 5.37
N GLY A 111 3.83 -33.11 5.35
CA GLY A 111 3.79 -34.33 4.55
C GLY A 111 5.00 -34.58 3.68
N PHE A 112 5.68 -35.70 3.92
CA PHE A 112 6.67 -36.30 3.04
C PHE A 112 5.98 -36.78 1.77
N GLY A 113 6.30 -36.26 0.59
CA GLY A 113 5.97 -36.88 -0.70
C GLY A 113 4.87 -36.25 -1.55
N ALA A 114 4.37 -35.03 -1.27
CA ALA A 114 3.44 -34.38 -2.17
C ALA A 114 4.20 -33.75 -3.37
N LYS A 115 3.78 -34.11 -4.59
CA LYS A 115 4.18 -33.43 -5.82
C LYS A 115 3.89 -31.93 -5.63
N GLU A 116 4.86 -31.08 -5.97
CA GLU A 116 4.71 -29.63 -5.94
C GLU A 116 3.62 -29.21 -6.95
N ASP A 117 2.39 -29.10 -6.46
CA ASP A 117 1.31 -28.50 -7.22
C ASP A 117 1.26 -27.00 -6.86
N ALA A 118 1.90 -26.18 -7.69
CA ALA A 118 2.04 -24.74 -7.47
C ALA A 118 0.70 -24.02 -7.27
N LYS A 119 -0.39 -24.57 -7.80
CA LYS A 119 -1.74 -24.04 -7.59
C LYS A 119 -2.27 -24.34 -6.19
N ALA A 120 -2.08 -25.58 -5.72
CA ALA A 120 -2.52 -25.98 -4.39
C ALA A 120 -1.74 -25.23 -3.28
N ASP A 121 -0.45 -24.98 -3.50
CA ASP A 121 0.37 -24.22 -2.57
C ASP A 121 -0.04 -22.74 -2.53
N TYR A 122 -0.41 -22.17 -3.67
CA TYR A 122 -0.94 -20.80 -3.72
C TYR A 122 -2.26 -20.65 -2.97
N GLU A 123 -3.21 -21.56 -3.19
CA GLU A 123 -4.50 -21.51 -2.50
C GLU A 123 -4.36 -21.68 -0.98
N ARG A 124 -3.45 -22.53 -0.53
CA ARG A 124 -3.12 -22.66 0.91
C ARG A 124 -2.51 -21.38 1.49
N MET A 125 -1.56 -20.81 0.77
CA MET A 125 -0.94 -19.53 1.15
C MET A 125 -1.99 -18.44 1.21
N LYS A 126 -2.83 -18.30 0.19
CA LYS A 126 -3.92 -17.32 0.13
C LYS A 126 -4.89 -17.50 1.30
N ALA A 127 -5.28 -18.73 1.61
CA ALA A 127 -6.15 -19.03 2.74
C ALA A 127 -5.52 -18.59 4.09
N GLY A 128 -4.22 -18.86 4.29
CA GLY A 128 -3.49 -18.43 5.48
C GLY A 128 -3.40 -16.91 5.62
N VAL A 129 -3.11 -16.21 4.52
CA VAL A 129 -3.10 -14.74 4.49
C VAL A 129 -4.49 -14.18 4.81
N MET A 130 -5.55 -14.74 4.23
CA MET A 130 -6.92 -14.32 4.47
C MET A 130 -7.36 -14.54 5.92
N GLU A 131 -6.86 -15.58 6.58
CA GLU A 131 -7.11 -15.81 8.00
C GLU A 131 -6.47 -14.73 8.87
N GLU A 132 -5.22 -14.34 8.58
CA GLU A 132 -4.54 -13.25 9.29
C GLU A 132 -5.20 -11.88 9.03
N VAL A 133 -5.60 -11.61 7.79
CA VAL A 133 -6.35 -10.39 7.44
C VAL A 133 -7.65 -10.28 8.26
N LYS A 134 -8.41 -11.38 8.42
CA LYS A 134 -9.62 -11.42 9.24
C LYS A 134 -9.37 -11.23 10.74
N ARG A 135 -8.16 -11.47 11.22
CA ARG A 135 -7.78 -11.18 12.63
C ARG A 135 -7.47 -9.71 12.86
N ILE A 136 -6.86 -9.06 11.85
CA ILE A 136 -6.41 -7.66 11.97
C ILE A 136 -7.55 -6.70 11.68
N PHE A 137 -8.33 -6.97 10.64
CA PHE A 137 -9.36 -6.07 10.17
C PHE A 137 -10.77 -6.55 10.58
N LYS A 138 -11.62 -5.61 10.98
CA LYS A 138 -13.01 -5.92 11.32
C LYS A 138 -13.76 -6.45 10.10
N PRO A 139 -14.66 -7.43 10.28
CA PRO A 139 -15.49 -7.99 9.20
C PRO A 139 -16.29 -6.93 8.45
N GLU A 140 -16.77 -5.91 9.16
CA GLU A 140 -17.49 -4.78 8.59
C GLU A 140 -16.68 -4.05 7.53
N PHE A 141 -15.40 -3.79 7.80
CA PHE A 141 -14.49 -3.14 6.87
C PHE A 141 -14.18 -4.05 5.67
N LEU A 142 -13.89 -5.33 5.91
CA LEU A 142 -13.57 -6.28 4.84
C LEU A 142 -14.73 -6.49 3.86
N ASN A 143 -15.97 -6.40 4.33
CA ASN A 143 -17.18 -6.54 3.50
C ASN A 143 -17.41 -5.35 2.56
N ARG A 144 -16.68 -4.24 2.73
CA ARG A 144 -16.76 -3.05 1.86
C ARG A 144 -15.67 -3.00 0.79
N ILE A 145 -14.74 -3.95 0.83
CA ILE A 145 -13.66 -4.07 -0.15
C ILE A 145 -14.15 -4.89 -1.32
N ASP A 146 -14.08 -4.34 -2.52
CA ASP A 146 -14.55 -4.99 -3.74
C ASP A 146 -13.68 -6.19 -4.12
N ASP A 147 -12.35 -6.06 -4.01
CA ASP A 147 -11.42 -7.14 -4.38
C ASP A 147 -10.16 -7.14 -3.49
N MET A 148 -9.65 -8.34 -3.19
CA MET A 148 -8.43 -8.56 -2.42
C MET A 148 -7.42 -9.38 -3.21
N ILE A 149 -6.30 -8.75 -3.55
CA ILE A 149 -5.23 -9.36 -4.34
C ILE A 149 -4.08 -9.77 -3.43
N VAL A 150 -3.78 -11.06 -3.38
CA VAL A 150 -2.62 -11.60 -2.66
C VAL A 150 -1.47 -11.79 -3.64
N PHE A 151 -0.35 -11.10 -3.39
CA PHE A 151 0.84 -11.20 -4.22
C PHE A 151 1.65 -12.44 -3.85
N HIS A 152 2.24 -13.08 -4.87
CA HIS A 152 3.19 -14.17 -4.68
C HIS A 152 4.55 -13.64 -4.22
N THR A 153 5.28 -14.48 -3.48
CA THR A 153 6.72 -14.24 -3.25
C THR A 153 7.48 -14.23 -4.57
N LEU A 154 8.35 -13.24 -4.72
CA LEU A 154 9.21 -13.16 -5.90
C LEU A 154 10.21 -14.31 -5.87
N LYS A 155 10.19 -15.19 -6.87
CA LYS A 155 11.23 -16.22 -7.06
C LYS A 155 12.52 -15.57 -7.55
N GLU A 156 13.68 -16.16 -7.21
CA GLU A 156 14.99 -15.67 -7.65
C GLU A 156 15.10 -15.47 -9.18
N GLU A 157 14.40 -16.29 -9.95
CA GLU A 157 14.34 -16.18 -11.41
C GLU A 157 13.72 -14.86 -11.88
N HIS A 158 12.71 -14.36 -11.17
CA HIS A 158 12.07 -13.08 -11.46
C HIS A 158 12.96 -11.90 -11.08
N LEU A 159 13.72 -12.03 -9.98
CA LEU A 159 14.70 -11.04 -9.55
C LEU A 159 15.86 -10.95 -10.56
N LYS A 160 16.39 -12.09 -11.03
CA LYS A 160 17.45 -12.15 -12.05
C LYS A 160 17.01 -11.49 -13.37
N LYS A 161 15.79 -11.77 -13.85
CA LYS A 161 15.27 -11.11 -15.07
C LYS A 161 15.16 -9.59 -14.91
N ARG A 162 14.69 -9.12 -13.76
CA ARG A 162 14.55 -7.69 -13.46
C ARG A 162 15.91 -6.99 -13.38
N THR A 163 16.89 -7.64 -12.74
CA THR A 163 18.26 -7.13 -12.66
C THR A 163 18.93 -7.10 -14.04
N GLN A 164 18.74 -8.13 -14.87
CA GLN A 164 19.24 -8.16 -16.25
C GLN A 164 18.63 -7.07 -17.12
N MET A 165 17.32 -6.79 -17.00
CA MET A 165 16.71 -5.67 -17.72
C MET A 165 17.27 -4.32 -17.29
N LEU A 166 17.50 -4.10 -15.98
CA LEU A 166 18.13 -2.90 -15.47
C LEU A 166 19.57 -2.75 -15.98
N TYR A 167 20.37 -3.82 -16.01
CA TYR A 167 21.72 -3.81 -16.58
C TYR A 167 21.70 -3.56 -18.09
N MET A 168 20.76 -4.13 -18.83
CA MET A 168 20.61 -3.93 -20.28
C MET A 168 20.20 -2.49 -20.61
N TRP A 169 19.30 -1.90 -19.81
CA TRP A 169 18.92 -0.48 -19.91
C TRP A 169 20.11 0.45 -19.59
N TYR A 170 20.88 0.10 -18.57
CA TYR A 170 22.08 0.85 -18.17
C TYR A 170 23.15 0.81 -19.26
N TRP A 171 23.33 -0.36 -19.90
CA TRP A 171 24.30 -0.56 -20.98
C TRP A 171 23.91 0.18 -22.28
N LEU A 172 22.63 0.21 -22.60
CA LEU A 172 22.08 0.93 -23.77
C LEU A 172 22.14 2.47 -23.63
N PHE A 173 22.01 2.99 -22.41
CA PHE A 173 21.99 4.44 -22.18
C PHE A 173 23.36 5.06 -21.84
N TRP A 174 24.31 4.29 -21.33
CA TRP A 174 25.60 4.81 -20.83
C TRP A 174 26.85 4.12 -21.42
N GLY A 175 26.76 3.56 -22.61
CA GLY A 175 27.84 2.86 -23.33
C GLY A 175 29.09 3.69 -23.68
N HIS A 176 29.30 4.84 -23.10
CA HIS A 176 30.54 5.63 -23.25
C HIS A 176 30.76 6.54 -22.03
N ILE A 177 31.18 6.03 -20.88
CA ILE A 177 31.99 6.78 -19.92
C ILE A 177 32.57 5.81 -18.85
N SER A 178 33.86 5.80 -18.74
CA SER A 178 34.72 5.08 -17.80
C SER A 178 34.51 5.58 -16.35
N PHE A 179 33.52 5.05 -15.64
CA PHE A 179 33.29 5.39 -14.22
C PHE A 179 32.93 4.18 -13.35
N PHE A 180 33.51 3.03 -13.64
CA PHE A 180 33.07 1.74 -13.09
C PHE A 180 33.56 1.42 -11.66
N SER A 181 34.48 2.19 -11.07
CA SER A 181 35.07 1.78 -9.78
C SER A 181 34.39 2.37 -8.53
N HIS A 182 33.65 3.47 -8.64
CA HIS A 182 33.06 4.15 -7.46
C HIS A 182 31.58 3.81 -7.19
N MET A 183 30.86 3.34 -8.19
CA MET A 183 29.41 3.07 -8.06
C MET A 183 29.10 1.63 -7.65
N CYS A 184 30.01 0.70 -7.87
CA CYS A 184 29.86 -0.69 -7.42
C CYS A 184 29.84 -0.81 -5.88
N ARG A 185 30.51 0.08 -5.15
CA ARG A 185 30.47 0.13 -3.67
C ARG A 185 29.16 0.63 -3.10
N ARG A 186 28.40 1.48 -3.82
CA ARG A 186 27.10 1.99 -3.35
C ARG A 186 25.95 1.04 -3.64
N LEU A 187 26.03 0.24 -4.71
CA LEU A 187 25.03 -0.78 -5.02
C LEU A 187 25.14 -2.03 -4.14
N THR A 188 26.35 -2.36 -3.66
CA THR A 188 26.56 -3.46 -2.70
C THR A 188 25.99 -3.14 -1.32
N ILE A 189 25.95 -1.87 -0.93
CA ILE A 189 25.36 -1.43 0.35
C ILE A 189 23.81 -1.48 0.30
N CYS A 190 23.20 -1.27 -0.87
CA CYS A 190 21.75 -1.31 -1.01
C CYS A 190 21.19 -2.75 -1.07
N LEU A 191 22.00 -3.73 -1.47
CA LEU A 191 21.60 -5.16 -1.46
C LEU A 191 21.74 -5.83 -0.08
N SER A 192 22.54 -5.27 0.82
CA SER A 192 22.68 -5.79 2.19
C SER A 192 21.64 -5.19 3.17
N CYS A 193 20.91 -4.13 2.79
CA CYS A 193 19.88 -3.51 3.62
C CYS A 193 18.47 -4.09 3.38
N GLY A 194 18.34 -5.07 2.49
CA GLY A 194 17.07 -5.76 2.18
C GLY A 194 16.97 -7.18 2.72
N LEU A 195 17.85 -7.56 3.66
CA LEU A 195 17.85 -8.86 4.34
C LEU A 195 18.04 -8.67 5.86
N LEU A 196 17.11 -7.96 6.48
CA LEU A 196 16.83 -8.08 7.92
C LEU A 196 15.32 -7.95 8.10
#